data_e5b4ae40c7f53bd091bb97cd71897161
#
_entry.id   e5b4ae40c7f53bd091bb97cd71897161
#
_cell.length_a   1.000
_cell.length_b   1.000
_cell.length_c   1.000
_cell.angle_alpha   90.00
_cell.angle_beta   90.00
_cell.angle_gamma   90.00
#
_symmetry.space_group_name_H-M   'P 1'
#
loop_
_entity.id
_entity.type
_entity.pdbx_description
1 polymer ?
#
loop_
_entity_poly.entity_id
_entity_poly.type
_entity_poly.pdbx_seq_one_letter_code
_entity_poly.pdbx_strand_id
1 'polypeptide(L)'
;MERKRKTTVERFSFSPYTREQIFQMLIASCQAEVRCRGRKFEYTQEYKHHVEEISSWLATKDRSSFGLFLCGNRGNGKSTMVNAMKSLYQFLDDAPAAEPGLKFPRPGFEIVSAKELVRLTKAYLNPGKENHEDVYIYKWLRDKEILCIDDLG
;
A
#
# COMPACT_ATOMS: atom_id res chain seq x y z
N MET A 1 2.29 -39.47 -5.51
CA MET A 1 2.28 -38.38 -6.51
C MET A 1 1.66 -37.14 -5.85
N GLU A 2 2.50 -36.33 -5.21
CA GLU A 2 2.05 -35.09 -4.54
C GLU A 2 1.67 -34.04 -5.59
N ARG A 3 0.38 -33.71 -5.64
CA ARG A 3 -0.09 -32.53 -6.39
C ARG A 3 0.46 -31.27 -5.71
N LYS A 4 1.54 -30.71 -6.25
CA LYS A 4 1.94 -29.35 -5.93
C LYS A 4 0.75 -28.42 -6.19
N ARG A 5 0.08 -27.97 -5.12
CA ARG A 5 -0.87 -26.86 -5.20
C ARG A 5 -0.06 -25.65 -5.70
N LYS A 6 -0.26 -25.27 -6.95
CA LYS A 6 0.14 -23.96 -7.46
C LYS A 6 -0.72 -22.95 -6.70
N THR A 7 -0.21 -22.43 -5.59
CA THR A 7 -0.74 -21.23 -4.96
C THR A 7 -0.46 -20.08 -5.93
N THR A 8 -1.41 -19.77 -6.78
CA THR A 8 -1.41 -18.55 -7.56
C THR A 8 -1.64 -17.40 -6.59
N VAL A 9 -0.58 -16.73 -6.16
CA VAL A 9 -0.69 -15.51 -5.38
C VAL A 9 -1.36 -14.48 -6.30
N GLU A 10 -2.61 -14.14 -6.03
CA GLU A 10 -3.29 -13.06 -6.71
C GLU A 10 -2.76 -11.73 -6.19
N ARG A 11 -2.39 -10.85 -7.11
CA ARG A 11 -2.01 -9.49 -6.77
C ARG A 11 -3.24 -8.72 -6.33
N PHE A 12 -3.07 -7.85 -5.31
CA PHE A 12 -4.07 -6.87 -4.89
C PHE A 12 -4.51 -5.97 -6.06
N SER A 13 -5.80 -5.66 -6.11
CA SER A 13 -6.35 -4.59 -6.95
C SER A 13 -7.58 -3.98 -6.29
N PHE A 14 -7.89 -2.73 -6.60
CA PHE A 14 -9.11 -2.07 -6.14
C PHE A 14 -10.35 -2.44 -6.98
N SER A 15 -10.48 -3.70 -7.37
CA SER A 15 -11.70 -4.19 -8.01
C SER A 15 -12.90 -4.03 -7.05
N PRO A 16 -14.09 -3.57 -7.49
CA PRO A 16 -14.51 -3.41 -8.89
C PRO A 16 -14.29 -2.00 -9.49
N TYR A 17 -13.56 -1.12 -8.81
CA TYR A 17 -13.37 0.25 -9.26
C TYR A 17 -12.55 0.32 -10.55
N THR A 18 -12.99 1.19 -11.48
CA THR A 18 -12.26 1.43 -12.72
C THR A 18 -11.02 2.30 -12.46
N ARG A 19 -10.05 2.27 -13.39
CA ARG A 19 -8.89 3.14 -13.35
C ARG A 19 -9.27 4.62 -13.16
N GLU A 20 -10.29 5.08 -13.87
CA GLU A 20 -10.75 6.47 -13.80
C GLU A 20 -11.32 6.83 -12.42
N GLN A 21 -12.12 5.94 -11.84
CA GLN A 21 -12.63 6.12 -10.49
C GLN A 21 -11.50 6.16 -9.46
N ILE A 22 -10.53 5.26 -9.56
CA ILE A 22 -9.36 5.23 -8.68
C ILE A 22 -8.54 6.51 -8.82
N PHE A 23 -8.34 6.99 -10.07
CA PHE A 23 -7.63 8.25 -10.32
C PHE A 23 -8.28 9.43 -9.59
N GLN A 24 -9.61 9.60 -9.71
CA GLN A 24 -10.35 10.68 -9.06
C GLN A 24 -10.25 10.58 -7.52
N MET A 25 -10.44 9.38 -6.98
CA MET A 25 -10.35 9.15 -5.53
C MET A 25 -8.92 9.38 -5.01
N LEU A 26 -7.90 8.95 -5.75
CA LEU A 26 -6.50 9.12 -5.36
C LEU A 26 -6.08 10.60 -5.38
N ILE A 27 -6.51 11.38 -6.37
CA ILE A 27 -6.30 12.84 -6.41
C ILE A 27 -6.94 13.49 -5.18
N ALA A 28 -8.19 13.14 -4.85
CA ALA A 28 -8.86 13.67 -3.66
C ALA A 28 -8.11 13.32 -2.37
N SER A 29 -7.61 12.10 -2.24
CA SER A 29 -6.80 11.67 -1.10
C SER A 29 -5.47 12.42 -1.02
N CYS A 30 -4.79 12.64 -2.13
CA CYS A 30 -3.56 13.45 -2.18
C CYS A 30 -3.81 14.90 -1.75
N GLN A 31 -4.90 15.51 -2.21
CA GLN A 31 -5.29 16.86 -1.80
C GLN A 31 -5.57 16.93 -0.30
N ALA A 32 -6.24 15.95 0.25
CA ALA A 32 -6.52 15.87 1.69
C ALA A 32 -5.22 15.76 2.50
N GLU A 33 -4.29 14.88 2.11
CA GLU A 33 -2.99 14.72 2.77
C GLU A 33 -2.16 16.02 2.76
N VAL A 34 -2.13 16.74 1.64
CA VAL A 34 -1.41 18.01 1.53
C VAL A 34 -2.04 19.09 2.41
N ARG A 35 -3.39 19.17 2.43
CA ARG A 35 -4.13 20.12 3.27
C ARG A 35 -3.92 19.85 4.76
N CYS A 36 -3.96 18.60 5.18
CA CYS A 36 -3.70 18.21 6.58
C CYS A 36 -2.31 18.66 7.07
N ARG A 37 -1.35 18.81 6.17
CA ARG A 37 0.00 19.33 6.47
C ARG A 37 0.10 20.85 6.35
N GLY A 38 -1.00 21.56 6.14
CA GLY A 38 -1.04 23.01 5.99
C GLY A 38 -0.36 23.52 4.71
N ARG A 39 -0.25 22.68 3.67
CA ARG A 39 0.40 23.02 2.41
C ARG A 39 -0.63 23.19 1.29
N LYS A 40 -0.24 23.94 0.25
CA LYS A 40 -1.03 24.08 -0.97
C LYS A 40 -0.73 22.90 -1.90
N PHE A 41 -1.79 22.29 -2.42
CA PHE A 41 -1.68 21.23 -3.42
C PHE A 41 -1.34 21.83 -4.79
N GLU A 42 -0.25 21.40 -5.38
CA GLU A 42 0.17 21.81 -6.72
C GLU A 42 -0.08 20.65 -7.70
N TYR A 43 -0.97 20.91 -8.66
CA TYR A 43 -1.36 19.93 -9.66
C TYR A 43 -0.64 20.21 -10.99
N THR A 44 0.54 19.61 -11.17
CA THR A 44 1.32 19.70 -12.39
C THR A 44 0.98 18.56 -13.36
N GLN A 45 1.34 18.69 -14.63
CA GLN A 45 1.16 17.61 -15.62
C GLN A 45 1.99 16.38 -15.28
N GLU A 46 3.20 16.56 -14.75
CA GLU A 46 4.05 15.47 -14.28
C GLU A 46 3.39 14.72 -13.11
N TYR A 47 2.85 15.45 -12.14
CA TYR A 47 2.13 14.85 -11.01
C TYR A 47 0.90 14.08 -11.49
N LYS A 48 0.13 14.65 -12.42
CA LYS A 48 -1.01 13.98 -13.04
C LYS A 48 -0.61 12.64 -13.67
N HIS A 49 0.48 12.64 -14.44
CA HIS A 49 0.99 11.43 -15.08
C HIS A 49 1.34 10.34 -14.06
N HIS A 50 2.03 10.68 -12.96
CA HIS A 50 2.35 9.74 -11.90
C HIS A 50 1.10 9.16 -11.24
N VAL A 51 0.08 9.99 -11.00
CA VAL A 51 -1.19 9.50 -10.44
C VAL A 51 -1.91 8.57 -11.41
N GLU A 52 -1.85 8.84 -12.71
CA GLU A 52 -2.41 7.97 -13.76
C GLU A 52 -1.74 6.60 -13.80
N GLU A 53 -0.40 6.55 -13.69
CA GLU A 53 0.36 5.29 -13.63
C GLU A 53 0.02 4.48 -12.39
N ILE A 54 -0.01 5.13 -11.21
CA ILE A 54 -0.37 4.48 -9.95
C ILE A 54 -1.81 3.98 -10.00
N SER A 55 -2.75 4.76 -10.55
CA SER A 55 -4.15 4.37 -10.69
C SER A 55 -4.31 3.16 -11.60
N SER A 56 -3.54 3.11 -12.69
CA SER A 56 -3.48 1.94 -13.57
C SER A 56 -2.97 0.71 -12.83
N TRP A 57 -1.92 0.87 -12.03
CA TRP A 57 -1.37 -0.21 -11.22
C TRP A 57 -2.37 -0.71 -10.17
N LEU A 58 -3.09 0.18 -9.51
CA LEU A 58 -4.12 -0.17 -8.51
C LEU A 58 -5.36 -0.82 -9.13
N ALA A 59 -5.71 -0.47 -10.37
CA ALA A 59 -6.89 -1.00 -11.06
C ALA A 59 -6.66 -2.39 -11.67
N THR A 60 -5.43 -2.75 -12.00
CA THR A 60 -5.11 -3.97 -12.74
C THR A 60 -4.70 -5.12 -11.83
N LYS A 61 -5.07 -6.33 -12.21
CA LYS A 61 -4.56 -7.58 -11.63
C LYS A 61 -3.36 -8.15 -12.40
N ASP A 62 -2.71 -7.32 -13.23
CA ASP A 62 -1.57 -7.76 -14.02
C ASP A 62 -0.43 -8.27 -13.13
N ARG A 63 -0.02 -9.51 -13.38
CA ARG A 63 1.01 -10.19 -12.61
C ARG A 63 2.43 -9.74 -12.99
N SER A 64 2.61 -9.09 -14.13
CA SER A 64 3.91 -8.59 -14.58
C SER A 64 4.42 -7.44 -13.71
N SER A 65 3.51 -6.68 -13.08
CA SER A 65 3.81 -5.53 -12.22
C SER A 65 3.37 -5.80 -10.77
N PHE A 66 4.02 -6.74 -10.10
CA PHE A 66 3.66 -7.12 -8.73
C PHE A 66 3.92 -6.00 -7.71
N GLY A 67 4.96 -5.21 -7.89
CA GLY A 67 5.33 -4.10 -7.01
C GLY A 67 5.36 -2.76 -7.73
N LEU A 68 5.23 -1.69 -6.97
CA LEU A 68 5.37 -0.31 -7.40
C LEU A 68 6.61 0.31 -6.73
N PHE A 69 7.47 0.95 -7.51
CA PHE A 69 8.64 1.66 -7.01
C PHE A 69 8.51 3.16 -7.27
N LEU A 70 8.43 3.95 -6.19
CA LEU A 70 8.36 5.40 -6.25
C LEU A 70 9.76 5.97 -6.01
N CYS A 71 10.36 6.54 -7.05
CA CYS A 71 11.68 7.17 -6.98
C CYS A 71 11.59 8.68 -7.25
N GLY A 72 12.62 9.38 -6.86
CA GLY A 72 12.72 10.83 -7.04
C GLY A 72 13.40 11.52 -5.85
N ASN A 73 13.72 12.81 -6.02
CA ASN A 73 14.41 13.63 -5.03
C ASN A 73 13.60 13.79 -3.74
N ARG A 74 14.29 14.18 -2.68
CA ARG A 74 13.66 14.52 -1.41
C ARG A 74 12.68 15.68 -1.61
N GLY A 75 11.49 15.58 -1.02
CA GLY A 75 10.44 16.61 -1.14
C GLY A 75 9.48 16.45 -2.33
N ASN A 76 9.69 15.48 -3.22
CA ASN A 76 8.82 15.27 -4.41
C ASN A 76 7.49 14.54 -4.12
N GLY A 77 7.04 14.54 -2.88
CA GLY A 77 5.70 14.04 -2.54
C GLY A 77 5.53 12.52 -2.48
N LYS A 78 6.62 11.73 -2.53
CA LYS A 78 6.52 10.25 -2.46
C LYS A 78 5.76 9.74 -1.23
N SER A 79 6.16 10.19 -0.05
CA SER A 79 5.49 9.80 1.21
C SER A 79 4.05 10.33 1.27
N THR A 80 3.77 11.49 0.67
CA THR A 80 2.40 11.99 0.52
C THR A 80 1.56 11.06 -0.34
N MET A 81 2.10 10.60 -1.46
CA MET A 81 1.43 9.65 -2.35
C MET A 81 1.14 8.33 -1.65
N VAL A 82 2.12 7.78 -0.92
CA VAL A 82 1.95 6.53 -0.18
C VAL A 82 0.89 6.66 0.92
N ASN A 83 0.90 7.77 1.67
CA ASN A 83 -0.13 8.02 2.67
C ASN A 83 -1.52 8.20 2.04
N ALA A 84 -1.61 8.87 0.88
CA ALA A 84 -2.85 9.00 0.14
C ALA A 84 -3.39 7.64 -0.35
N MET A 85 -2.51 6.74 -0.81
CA MET A 85 -2.87 5.37 -1.18
C MET A 85 -3.39 4.59 0.04
N LYS A 86 -2.74 4.72 1.20
CA LYS A 86 -3.18 4.10 2.45
C LYS A 86 -4.55 4.63 2.88
N SER A 87 -4.75 5.95 2.84
CA SER A 87 -6.03 6.58 3.18
C SER A 87 -7.15 6.13 2.24
N LEU A 88 -6.86 6.03 0.93
CA LEU A 88 -7.81 5.51 -0.04
C LEU A 88 -8.16 4.05 0.22
N TYR A 89 -7.16 3.21 0.52
CA TYR A 89 -7.37 1.82 0.88
C TYR A 89 -8.31 1.71 2.09
N GLN A 90 -8.06 2.46 3.15
CA GLN A 90 -8.88 2.46 4.36
C GLN A 90 -10.31 2.91 4.06
N PHE A 91 -10.47 3.99 3.30
CA PHE A 91 -11.78 4.49 2.88
C PHE A 91 -12.58 3.42 2.12
N LEU A 92 -11.96 2.72 1.19
CA LEU A 92 -12.62 1.67 0.41
C LEU A 92 -12.90 0.40 1.24
N ASP A 93 -12.06 0.13 2.23
CA ASP A 93 -12.26 -0.99 3.15
C ASP A 93 -13.40 -0.74 4.12
N ASP A 94 -13.56 0.51 4.58
CA ASP A 94 -14.65 0.94 5.46
C ASP A 94 -15.98 1.16 4.73
N ALA A 95 -15.97 1.26 3.39
CA ALA A 95 -17.18 1.43 2.60
C ALA A 95 -18.16 0.26 2.85
N PRO A 96 -19.48 0.55 3.01
CA PRO A 96 -20.46 -0.50 3.24
C PRO A 96 -20.41 -1.50 2.07
N ALA A 97 -20.31 -2.78 2.40
CA ALA A 97 -20.36 -3.83 1.39
C ALA A 97 -21.69 -3.76 0.64
N ALA A 98 -21.65 -3.90 -0.69
CA ALA A 98 -22.86 -3.94 -1.52
C ALA A 98 -23.80 -5.10 -1.11
N GLU A 99 -23.28 -6.12 -0.44
CA GLU A 99 -24.04 -7.23 0.14
C GLU A 99 -23.68 -7.42 1.61
N PRO A 100 -24.66 -7.40 2.52
CA PRO A 100 -24.44 -7.65 3.96
C PRO A 100 -23.93 -9.07 4.16
N GLY A 101 -22.78 -9.24 4.83
CA GLY A 101 -22.24 -10.53 5.24
C GLY A 101 -21.01 -11.01 4.46
N LEU A 102 -20.58 -10.32 3.41
CA LEU A 102 -19.42 -10.71 2.57
C LEU A 102 -18.12 -9.93 2.89
N LYS A 103 -18.12 -9.08 3.90
CA LYS A 103 -16.92 -8.30 4.27
C LYS A 103 -16.04 -9.14 5.21
N PHE A 104 -15.07 -9.85 4.65
CA PHE A 104 -13.95 -10.35 5.44
C PHE A 104 -13.00 -9.21 5.75
N PRO A 105 -12.48 -9.09 6.99
CA PRO A 105 -11.47 -8.08 7.29
C PRO A 105 -10.27 -8.30 6.38
N ARG A 106 -9.92 -7.28 5.60
CA ARG A 106 -8.75 -7.34 4.72
C ARG A 106 -7.48 -7.27 5.57
N PRO A 107 -6.38 -7.92 5.15
CA PRO A 107 -5.11 -7.90 5.87
C PRO A 107 -4.52 -6.50 6.06
N GLY A 108 -4.96 -5.54 5.26
CA GLY A 108 -4.64 -4.14 5.44
C GLY A 108 -3.45 -3.63 4.63
N PHE A 109 -3.27 -2.33 4.70
CA PHE A 109 -2.16 -1.58 4.10
C PHE A 109 -1.29 -1.02 5.22
N GLU A 110 0.01 -1.30 5.22
CA GLU A 110 0.93 -0.76 6.22
C GLU A 110 2.16 -0.11 5.57
N ILE A 111 2.72 0.88 6.27
CA ILE A 111 3.92 1.59 5.88
C ILE A 111 4.97 1.37 6.95
N VAL A 112 6.15 0.90 6.56
CA VAL A 112 7.28 0.65 7.46
C VAL A 112 8.55 1.28 6.87
N SER A 113 9.41 1.86 7.71
CA SER A 113 10.71 2.31 7.23
C SER A 113 11.64 1.12 6.94
N ALA A 114 12.53 1.28 5.97
CA ALA A 114 13.52 0.24 5.65
C ALA A 114 14.36 -0.12 6.89
N LYS A 115 14.75 0.88 7.69
CA LYS A 115 15.52 0.68 8.93
C LYS A 115 14.76 -0.20 9.93
N GLU A 116 13.49 0.08 10.14
CA GLU A 116 12.64 -0.69 11.05
C GLU A 116 12.43 -2.12 10.55
N LEU A 117 12.17 -2.28 9.25
CA LEU A 117 12.01 -3.60 8.64
C LEU A 117 13.27 -4.45 8.80
N VAL A 118 14.47 -3.86 8.65
CA VAL A 118 15.74 -4.57 8.88
C VAL A 118 15.85 -5.02 10.33
N ARG A 119 15.50 -4.16 11.30
CA ARG A 119 15.51 -4.49 12.73
C ARG A 119 14.58 -5.67 13.04
N LEU A 120 13.34 -5.60 12.55
CA LEU A 120 12.34 -6.64 12.74
C LEU A 120 12.75 -7.97 12.07
N THR A 121 13.37 -7.90 10.88
CA THR A 121 13.88 -9.08 10.19
C THR A 121 14.98 -9.77 10.98
N LYS A 122 15.91 -9.01 11.59
CA LYS A 122 16.96 -9.57 12.44
C LYS A 122 16.38 -10.28 13.66
N ALA A 123 15.37 -9.68 14.29
CA ALA A 123 14.65 -10.30 15.41
C ALA A 123 13.94 -11.59 15.02
N TYR A 124 13.32 -11.62 13.85
CA TYR A 124 12.66 -12.80 13.32
C TYR A 124 13.62 -13.95 13.00
N LEU A 125 14.80 -13.63 12.45
CA LEU A 125 15.83 -14.65 12.12
C LEU A 125 16.54 -15.19 13.35
N ASN A 126 16.61 -14.39 14.44
CA ASN A 126 17.29 -14.78 15.70
C ASN A 126 16.32 -14.53 16.87
N PRO A 127 15.24 -15.34 17.00
CA PRO A 127 14.25 -15.11 18.04
C PRO A 127 14.83 -15.38 19.43
N GLY A 128 14.70 -14.40 20.32
CA GLY A 128 15.02 -14.49 21.75
C GLY A 128 13.83 -14.11 22.62
N LYS A 129 13.92 -14.35 23.94
CA LYS A 129 12.83 -13.97 24.85
C LYS A 129 12.58 -12.45 24.86
N GLU A 130 13.64 -11.68 24.70
CA GLU A 130 13.62 -10.21 24.71
C GLU A 130 13.03 -9.56 23.45
N ASN A 131 12.89 -10.29 22.35
CA ASN A 131 12.41 -9.75 21.07
C ASN A 131 11.12 -10.42 20.53
N HIS A 132 10.34 -11.03 21.41
CA HIS A 132 9.07 -11.67 21.03
C HIS A 132 8.09 -10.71 20.36
N GLU A 133 8.02 -9.46 20.83
CA GLU A 133 7.16 -8.42 20.26
C GLU A 133 7.58 -8.09 18.83
N ASP A 134 8.88 -7.93 18.58
CA ASP A 134 9.43 -7.66 17.25
C ASP A 134 9.13 -8.80 16.27
N VAL A 135 9.25 -10.05 16.72
CA VAL A 135 8.90 -11.22 15.92
C VAL A 135 7.41 -11.22 15.57
N TYR A 136 6.55 -10.84 16.52
CA TYR A 136 5.12 -10.73 16.28
C TYR A 136 4.82 -9.62 15.25
N ILE A 137 5.41 -8.43 15.41
CA ILE A 137 5.25 -7.30 14.49
C ILE A 137 5.73 -7.69 13.08
N TYR A 138 6.87 -8.37 12.96
CA TYR A 138 7.36 -8.85 11.66
C TYR A 138 6.34 -9.75 10.96
N LYS A 139 5.79 -10.73 11.68
CA LYS A 139 4.77 -11.64 11.13
C LYS A 139 3.52 -10.88 10.73
N TRP A 140 3.07 -9.94 11.55
CA TRP A 140 1.92 -9.09 11.27
C TRP A 140 2.13 -8.23 10.01
N LEU A 141 3.33 -7.65 9.81
CA LEU A 141 3.66 -6.91 8.59
C LEU A 141 3.68 -7.82 7.34
N ARG A 142 4.25 -9.02 7.47
CA ARG A 142 4.34 -9.98 6.37
C ARG A 142 2.96 -10.39 5.84
N ASP A 143 1.96 -10.42 6.71
CA ASP A 143 0.63 -10.86 6.38
C ASP A 143 -0.26 -9.70 5.84
N LYS A 144 0.29 -8.50 5.64
CA LYS A 144 -0.43 -7.38 5.03
C LYS A 144 -0.70 -7.61 3.54
N GLU A 145 -1.83 -7.09 3.07
CA GLU A 145 -2.20 -7.15 1.65
C GLU A 145 -1.33 -6.22 0.81
N ILE A 146 -1.03 -5.03 1.36
CA ILE A 146 -0.05 -4.09 0.80
C ILE A 146 0.93 -3.70 1.90
N LEU A 147 2.20 -3.88 1.63
CA LEU A 147 3.29 -3.38 2.47
C LEU A 147 4.11 -2.36 1.68
N CYS A 148 4.14 -1.13 2.19
CA CYS A 148 5.01 -0.09 1.67
C CYS A 148 6.28 0.01 2.52
N ILE A 149 7.43 0.01 1.87
CA ILE A 149 8.73 0.24 2.50
C ILE A 149 9.17 1.65 2.12
N ASP A 150 9.22 2.55 3.11
CA ASP A 150 9.66 3.94 2.94
C ASP A 150 11.11 4.11 3.42
N ASP A 151 11.74 5.22 3.03
CA ASP A 151 13.12 5.57 3.42
C ASP A 151 14.15 4.48 3.09
N LEU A 152 14.20 4.09 1.82
CA LEU A 152 15.19 3.11 1.33
C LEU A 152 16.65 3.63 1.28
N GLY A 153 16.87 4.89 1.65
CA GLY A 153 18.21 5.48 1.71
C GLY A 153 18.28 6.91 1.24
#